data_354ffc187418947005acc8b90f3dba96
#
_entry.id   354ffc187418947005acc8b90f3dba96
#
_cell.length_a   1.000
_cell.length_b   1.000
_cell.length_c   1.000
_cell.angle_alpha   90.00
_cell.angle_beta   90.00
_cell.angle_gamma   90.00
#
_symmetry.space_group_name_H-M   'P 1'
#
loop_
_entity.id
_entity.type
_entity.pdbx_description
1 polymer ?
#
loop_
_entity_poly.entity_id
_entity_poly.type
_entity_poly.pdbx_seq_one_letter_code
_entity_poly.pdbx_strand_id
1 'polypeptide(L)'
;MDGYDVKGAPARIAKALRRAGAREPEDELYAFIDRAMAAHEDYMRAAGVLDESGAWLDADMYDEDDACEAVLAALEEGADEEAMPALLMKLDAFMECEVAYLEEIGLLAF
;
A
#
# COMPACT_ATOMS: atom_id res chain seq x y z
N MET A 1 5.80 -1.24 12.80
CA MET A 1 6.45 -2.38 12.13
C MET A 1 7.94 -2.28 12.31
N ASP A 2 8.53 -3.30 12.93
CA ASP A 2 9.97 -3.34 13.10
C ASP A 2 10.67 -3.48 11.75
N GLY A 3 11.64 -2.62 11.49
CA GLY A 3 12.40 -2.64 10.25
C GLY A 3 11.77 -1.91 9.07
N TYR A 4 10.50 -1.50 9.18
CA TYR A 4 9.84 -0.76 8.12
C TYR A 4 10.06 0.75 8.30
N ASP A 5 10.60 1.40 7.26
CA ASP A 5 10.84 2.84 7.27
C ASP A 5 9.55 3.60 6.94
N VAL A 6 8.76 3.92 7.96
CA VAL A 6 7.49 4.62 7.82
C VAL A 6 7.70 6.05 7.29
N LYS A 7 8.75 6.71 7.73
CA LYS A 7 9.02 8.12 7.33
C LYS A 7 9.41 8.24 5.86
N GLY A 8 10.18 7.29 5.35
CA GLY A 8 10.62 7.28 3.97
C GLY A 8 9.63 6.65 3.00
N ALA A 9 8.62 5.95 3.51
CA ALA A 9 7.68 5.20 2.67
C ALA A 9 6.92 6.06 1.67
N PRO A 10 6.33 7.22 2.06
CA PRO A 10 5.58 8.02 1.08
C PRO A 10 6.43 8.47 -0.11
N ALA A 11 7.65 8.90 0.13
CA ALA A 11 8.56 9.34 -0.96
C ALA A 11 8.93 8.17 -1.87
N ARG A 12 9.21 7.00 -1.30
CA ARG A 12 9.53 5.79 -2.06
C ARG A 12 8.36 5.37 -2.94
N ILE A 13 7.16 5.37 -2.37
CA ILE A 13 5.93 5.00 -3.08
C ILE A 13 5.63 6.04 -4.18
N ALA A 14 5.77 7.33 -3.88
CA ALA A 14 5.55 8.40 -4.86
C ALA A 14 6.45 8.21 -6.09
N LYS A 15 7.71 7.85 -5.88
CA LYS A 15 8.65 7.58 -6.95
C LYS A 15 8.19 6.40 -7.81
N ALA A 16 7.69 5.33 -7.18
CA ALA A 16 7.17 4.16 -7.89
C ALA A 16 5.93 4.53 -8.72
N LEU A 17 5.02 5.31 -8.15
CA LEU A 17 3.81 5.75 -8.86
C LEU A 17 4.16 6.65 -10.05
N ARG A 18 5.13 7.55 -9.90
CA ARG A 18 5.59 8.40 -11.02
C ARG A 18 6.18 7.56 -12.15
N ARG A 19 6.95 6.54 -11.82
CA ARG A 19 7.49 5.61 -12.83
C ARG A 19 6.39 4.85 -13.55
N ALA A 20 5.30 4.55 -12.86
CA ALA A 20 4.15 3.86 -13.44
C ALA A 20 3.27 4.78 -14.31
N GLY A 21 3.49 6.11 -14.25
CA GLY A 21 2.77 7.06 -15.08
C GLY A 21 1.85 8.02 -14.35
N ALA A 22 1.86 8.03 -13.00
CA ALA A 22 1.05 8.97 -12.23
C ALA A 22 1.49 10.43 -12.51
N ARG A 23 0.52 11.30 -12.78
CA ARG A 23 0.78 12.68 -13.19
C ARG A 23 0.10 13.73 -12.33
N GLU A 24 -0.62 13.34 -11.30
CA GLU A 24 -1.30 14.28 -10.42
C GLU A 24 -0.29 15.17 -9.69
N PRO A 25 -0.74 16.36 -9.21
CA PRO A 25 0.09 17.22 -8.36
C PRO A 25 0.59 16.47 -7.14
N GLU A 26 1.71 16.88 -6.61
CA GLU A 26 2.38 16.21 -5.49
C GLU A 26 1.46 16.05 -4.27
N ASP A 27 0.70 17.07 -3.91
CA ASP A 27 -0.21 17.02 -2.77
C ASP A 27 -1.32 15.98 -2.96
N GLU A 28 -1.89 15.87 -4.16
CA GLU A 28 -2.89 14.86 -4.47
C GLU A 28 -2.28 13.46 -4.46
N LEU A 29 -1.07 13.31 -4.97
CA LEU A 29 -0.36 12.05 -4.98
C LEU A 29 -0.08 11.56 -3.56
N TYR A 30 0.39 12.44 -2.69
CA TYR A 30 0.65 12.09 -1.30
C TYR A 30 -0.64 11.80 -0.52
N ALA A 31 -1.74 12.47 -0.83
CA ALA A 31 -3.04 12.16 -0.24
C ALA A 31 -3.49 10.73 -0.62
N PHE A 32 -3.29 10.35 -1.88
CA PHE A 32 -3.56 8.99 -2.34
C PHE A 32 -2.70 7.97 -1.59
N ILE A 33 -1.40 8.25 -1.47
CA ILE A 33 -0.45 7.36 -0.79
C ILE A 33 -0.84 7.16 0.68
N ASP A 34 -1.20 8.24 1.37
CA ASP A 34 -1.62 8.17 2.78
C ASP A 34 -2.84 7.27 2.95
N ARG A 35 -3.83 7.41 2.07
CA ARG A 35 -5.03 6.56 2.09
C ARG A 35 -4.68 5.10 1.82
N ALA A 36 -3.84 4.84 0.83
CA ALA A 36 -3.43 3.49 0.47
C ALA A 36 -2.64 2.83 1.60
N MET A 37 -1.72 3.56 2.21
CA MET A 37 -0.93 3.05 3.33
C MET A 37 -1.80 2.73 4.55
N ALA A 38 -2.76 3.62 4.88
CA ALA A 38 -3.68 3.40 5.99
C ALA A 38 -4.54 2.15 5.76
N ALA A 39 -5.08 1.99 4.55
CA ALA A 39 -5.90 0.83 4.19
C ALA A 39 -5.08 -0.47 4.24
N HIS A 40 -3.85 -0.44 3.77
CA HIS A 40 -2.96 -1.60 3.79
C HIS A 40 -2.62 -2.02 5.23
N GLU A 41 -2.33 -1.04 6.09
CA GLU A 41 -2.07 -1.29 7.50
C GLU A 41 -3.31 -1.86 8.22
N ASP A 42 -4.48 -1.30 7.95
CA ASP A 42 -5.75 -1.79 8.52
C ASP A 42 -6.02 -3.24 8.10
N TYR A 43 -5.74 -3.58 6.84
CA TYR A 43 -5.83 -4.96 6.36
C TYR A 43 -4.90 -5.87 7.17
N MET A 44 -3.65 -5.47 7.33
CA MET A 44 -2.67 -6.30 8.03
C MET A 44 -3.04 -6.53 9.49
N ARG A 45 -3.62 -5.53 10.16
CA ARG A 45 -4.13 -5.70 11.52
C ARG A 45 -5.32 -6.66 11.56
N ALA A 46 -6.26 -6.49 10.66
CA ALA A 46 -7.45 -7.34 10.57
C ALA A 46 -7.12 -8.80 10.25
N ALA A 47 -6.09 -9.02 9.43
CA ALA A 47 -5.65 -10.36 9.05
C ALA A 47 -4.75 -11.05 10.09
N GLY A 48 -4.30 -10.31 11.11
CA GLY A 48 -3.40 -10.87 12.12
C GLY A 48 -1.92 -10.78 11.76
N VAL A 49 -1.57 -10.04 10.71
CA VAL A 49 -0.18 -9.79 10.32
C VAL A 49 0.49 -8.83 11.29
N LEU A 50 -0.24 -7.81 11.72
CA LEU A 50 0.22 -6.84 12.72
C LEU A 50 -0.66 -6.89 13.97
N ASP A 51 -0.10 -6.54 15.12
CA ASP A 51 -0.89 -6.35 16.34
C ASP A 51 -1.49 -4.93 16.38
N GLU A 52 -2.23 -4.61 17.44
CA GLU A 52 -2.87 -3.31 17.60
C GLU A 52 -1.88 -2.13 17.64
N SER A 53 -0.67 -2.39 18.10
CA SER A 53 0.37 -1.36 18.15
C SER A 53 1.12 -1.17 16.83
N GLY A 54 0.85 -2.03 15.84
CA GLY A 54 1.56 -2.03 14.56
C GLY A 54 2.82 -2.87 14.55
N ALA A 55 3.08 -3.67 15.59
CA ALA A 55 4.20 -4.59 15.61
C ALA A 55 3.89 -5.83 14.78
N TRP A 56 4.92 -6.37 14.14
CA TRP A 56 4.80 -7.53 13.25
C TRP A 56 4.51 -8.79 14.07
N LEU A 57 3.40 -9.49 13.74
CA LEU A 57 2.99 -10.72 14.41
C LEU A 57 3.27 -11.97 13.58
N ASP A 58 2.63 -12.09 12.44
CA ASP A 58 2.67 -13.31 11.63
C ASP A 58 2.61 -13.00 10.14
N ALA A 59 3.77 -13.11 9.48
CA ALA A 59 3.88 -12.87 8.04
C ALA A 59 3.09 -13.90 7.20
N ASP A 60 2.88 -15.11 7.73
CA ASP A 60 2.15 -16.16 7.01
C ASP A 60 0.67 -15.81 6.82
N MET A 61 0.15 -14.88 7.61
CA MET A 61 -1.23 -14.41 7.48
C MET A 61 -1.42 -13.37 6.37
N TYR A 62 -0.32 -12.90 5.76
CA TYR A 62 -0.38 -11.91 4.69
C TYR A 62 -0.74 -12.57 3.37
N ASP A 63 -1.86 -12.14 2.77
CA ASP A 63 -2.28 -12.56 1.44
C ASP A 63 -2.29 -11.32 0.54
N GLU A 64 -1.43 -11.30 -0.47
CA GLU A 64 -1.27 -10.17 -1.38
C GLU A 64 -2.56 -9.84 -2.14
N ASP A 65 -3.30 -10.87 -2.57
CA ASP A 65 -4.56 -10.67 -3.29
C ASP A 65 -5.62 -10.04 -2.39
N ASP A 66 -5.75 -10.53 -1.15
CA ASP A 66 -6.68 -9.97 -0.17
C ASP A 66 -6.28 -8.55 0.23
N ALA A 67 -4.99 -8.30 0.38
CA ALA A 67 -4.47 -6.97 0.68
C ALA A 67 -4.82 -5.99 -0.45
N CYS A 68 -4.62 -6.40 -1.69
CA CYS A 68 -4.94 -5.60 -2.87
C CYS A 68 -6.43 -5.26 -2.92
N GLU A 69 -7.30 -6.24 -2.68
CA GLU A 69 -8.76 -6.03 -2.64
C GLU A 69 -9.17 -5.07 -1.52
N ALA A 70 -8.57 -5.20 -0.35
CA ALA A 70 -8.88 -4.33 0.79
C ALA A 70 -8.46 -2.88 0.52
N VAL A 71 -7.28 -2.67 -0.05
CA VAL A 71 -6.80 -1.33 -0.41
C VAL A 71 -7.67 -0.75 -1.52
N LEU A 72 -8.00 -1.54 -2.54
CA LEU A 72 -8.88 -1.10 -3.62
C LEU A 72 -10.24 -0.65 -3.08
N ALA A 73 -10.86 -1.42 -2.20
CA ALA A 73 -12.15 -1.08 -1.63
C ALA A 73 -12.13 0.28 -0.93
N ALA A 74 -11.04 0.60 -0.22
CA ALA A 74 -10.88 1.89 0.45
C ALA A 74 -10.66 3.03 -0.55
N LEU A 75 -9.92 2.78 -1.63
CA LEU A 75 -9.57 3.80 -2.60
C LEU A 75 -10.68 4.09 -3.61
N GLU A 76 -11.48 3.09 -3.96
CA GLU A 76 -12.59 3.27 -4.93
C GLU A 76 -13.79 3.99 -4.33
N GLU A 77 -13.87 4.11 -3.00
CA GLU A 77 -14.93 4.83 -2.33
C GLU A 77 -14.94 6.28 -2.80
N GLY A 78 -16.00 6.69 -3.46
CA GLY A 78 -16.14 8.03 -4.02
C GLY A 78 -15.45 8.25 -5.37
N ALA A 79 -14.80 7.22 -5.93
CA ALA A 79 -14.19 7.31 -7.25
C ALA A 79 -15.23 7.05 -8.34
N ASP A 80 -15.16 7.78 -9.45
CA ASP A 80 -16.03 7.54 -10.59
C ASP A 80 -15.41 6.53 -11.56
N GLU A 81 -16.18 6.07 -12.54
CA GLU A 81 -15.73 5.08 -13.52
C GLU A 81 -14.56 5.57 -14.36
N GLU A 82 -14.53 6.87 -14.66
CA GLU A 82 -13.46 7.46 -15.46
C GLU A 82 -12.11 7.44 -14.74
N ALA A 83 -12.14 7.50 -13.41
CA ALA A 83 -10.93 7.47 -12.59
C ALA A 83 -10.38 6.05 -12.37
N MET A 84 -11.19 5.02 -12.59
CA MET A 84 -10.82 3.63 -12.27
C MET A 84 -9.56 3.12 -12.97
N PRO A 85 -9.34 3.35 -14.27
CA PRO A 85 -8.10 2.87 -14.91
C PRO A 85 -6.84 3.45 -14.29
N ALA A 86 -6.84 4.75 -13.97
CA ALA A 86 -5.71 5.40 -13.31
C ALA A 86 -5.55 4.90 -11.87
N LEU A 87 -6.67 4.67 -11.17
CA LEU A 87 -6.66 4.14 -9.82
C LEU A 87 -6.03 2.74 -9.77
N LEU A 88 -6.44 1.87 -10.69
CA LEU A 88 -5.92 0.50 -10.75
C LEU A 88 -4.42 0.49 -11.09
N MET A 89 -3.98 1.35 -11.98
CA MET A 89 -2.56 1.50 -12.32
C MET A 89 -1.75 1.91 -11.09
N LYS A 90 -2.24 2.89 -10.34
CA LYS A 90 -1.56 3.36 -9.13
C LYS A 90 -1.57 2.30 -8.03
N LEU A 91 -2.69 1.57 -7.89
CA LEU A 91 -2.81 0.49 -6.91
C LEU A 91 -1.79 -0.62 -7.19
N ASP A 92 -1.67 -1.04 -8.45
CA ASP A 92 -0.68 -2.06 -8.84
C ASP A 92 0.74 -1.62 -8.48
N ALA A 93 1.09 -0.37 -8.81
CA ALA A 93 2.42 0.17 -8.49
C ALA A 93 2.65 0.27 -6.99
N PHE A 94 1.62 0.67 -6.23
CA PHE A 94 1.67 0.73 -4.78
C PHE A 94 1.92 -0.64 -4.16
N MET A 95 1.12 -1.64 -4.55
CA MET A 95 1.24 -3.00 -4.01
C MET A 95 2.59 -3.62 -4.35
N GLU A 96 3.05 -3.47 -5.59
CA GLU A 96 4.34 -3.97 -6.04
C GLU A 96 5.48 -3.37 -5.22
N CYS A 97 5.44 -2.06 -5.00
CA CYS A 97 6.43 -1.33 -4.21
C CYS A 97 6.44 -1.80 -2.74
N GLU A 98 5.27 -1.92 -2.13
CA GLU A 98 5.16 -2.32 -0.72
C GLU A 98 5.60 -3.77 -0.50
N VAL A 99 5.12 -4.70 -1.33
CA VAL A 99 5.48 -6.12 -1.21
C VAL A 99 6.99 -6.32 -1.43
N ALA A 100 7.55 -5.68 -2.46
CA ALA A 100 8.98 -5.76 -2.72
C ALA A 100 9.82 -5.22 -1.55
N TYR A 101 9.38 -4.13 -0.94
CA TYR A 101 10.07 -3.57 0.20
C TYR A 101 9.98 -4.48 1.44
N LEU A 102 8.81 -5.06 1.70
CA LEU A 102 8.64 -5.97 2.83
C LEU A 102 9.48 -7.24 2.65
N GLU A 103 9.64 -7.73 1.43
CA GLU A 103 10.56 -8.83 1.12
C GLU A 103 12.01 -8.42 1.35
N GLU A 104 12.39 -7.22 0.88
CA GLU A 104 13.76 -6.70 0.99
C GLU A 104 14.22 -6.57 2.43
N ILE A 105 13.34 -6.11 3.32
CA ILE A 105 13.66 -5.96 4.74
C ILE A 105 13.44 -7.24 5.55
N GLY A 106 13.00 -8.32 4.89
CA GLY A 106 12.86 -9.64 5.51
C GLY A 106 11.60 -9.87 6.31
N LEU A 107 10.59 -8.98 6.21
CA LEU A 107 9.32 -9.16 6.90
C LEU A 107 8.41 -10.14 6.16
N LEU A 108 8.50 -10.23 4.84
CA LEU A 108 7.82 -11.24 4.03
C LEU A 108 8.85 -12.12 3.35
N ALA A 109 8.57 -13.41 3.30
CA ALA A 109 9.42 -14.40 2.65
C ALA A 109 8.58 -15.16 1.62
N PHE A 110 8.75 -14.83 0.36
CA PHE A 110 8.08 -15.51 -0.75
C PHE A 110 9.05 -16.36 -1.54
#